data_34ff02aad74c9ee8fcad623100930b9f
#
_entry.id   34ff02aad74c9ee8fcad623100930b9f
#
_cell.length_a   1.000
_cell.length_b   1.000
_cell.length_c   1.000
_cell.angle_alpha   90.00
_cell.angle_beta   90.00
_cell.angle_gamma   90.00
#
_symmetry.space_group_name_H-M   'P 1'
#
loop_
_entity.id
_entity.type
_entity.pdbx_description
1 polymer ?
#
loop_
_entity_poly.entity_id
_entity_poly.type
_entity_poly.pdbx_seq_one_letter_code
_entity_poly.pdbx_strand_id
1 'polypeptide(L)'
;MLLMLASTILVMMPLESTHAQCAMGNENPWVVPTTPASAFEALADGTLRHRPTRRVWQRCALGQSWDGASCSGAPDLLSWSAALAAADVHQQADFDDWRLPNRNELASIVEARCFAPALNGVAFPAAPVGTYWTGSPVIDAVDQAWFVDFVDGRVEPSATTTQHAVRLVRGGPW
;
A
#
# COMPACT_ATOMS: atom_id res chain seq x y z
N MET A 1 -52.28 -6.53 38.83
CA MET A 1 -52.04 -6.98 37.44
C MET A 1 -50.97 -6.01 36.88
N LEU A 2 -49.72 -6.40 37.00
CA LEU A 2 -48.57 -5.56 36.65
C LEU A 2 -48.14 -5.89 35.22
N LEU A 3 -48.29 -4.96 34.27
CA LEU A 3 -47.77 -5.08 32.92
C LEU A 3 -46.27 -4.80 32.92
N MET A 4 -45.45 -5.80 32.66
CA MET A 4 -44.04 -5.61 32.35
C MET A 4 -43.90 -5.18 30.88
N LEU A 5 -43.51 -3.96 30.67
CA LEU A 5 -43.06 -3.44 29.36
C LEU A 5 -41.63 -3.95 29.09
N ALA A 6 -41.49 -4.90 28.18
CA ALA A 6 -40.19 -5.34 27.67
C ALA A 6 -39.65 -4.29 26.71
N SER A 7 -38.63 -3.57 27.17
CA SER A 7 -37.87 -2.63 26.31
C SER A 7 -36.92 -3.41 25.43
N THR A 8 -37.24 -3.52 24.14
CA THR A 8 -36.33 -4.12 23.13
C THR A 8 -35.23 -3.12 22.79
N ILE A 9 -34.05 -3.32 23.31
CA ILE A 9 -32.86 -2.53 22.91
C ILE A 9 -32.45 -3.03 21.51
N LEU A 10 -32.72 -2.24 20.49
CA LEU A 10 -32.19 -2.45 19.14
C LEU A 10 -30.71 -2.12 19.15
N VAL A 11 -29.87 -3.14 19.24
CA VAL A 11 -28.41 -2.98 19.06
C VAL A 11 -28.17 -2.64 17.59
N MET A 12 -27.96 -1.37 17.30
CA MET A 12 -27.41 -0.96 16.00
C MET A 12 -25.98 -1.48 15.90
N MET A 13 -25.80 -2.59 15.18
CA MET A 13 -24.46 -2.98 14.72
C MET A 13 -23.96 -1.89 13.77
N PRO A 14 -22.73 -1.38 13.97
CA PRO A 14 -22.15 -0.48 12.98
C PRO A 14 -22.08 -1.23 11.64
N LEU A 15 -22.62 -0.63 10.59
CA LEU A 15 -22.40 -1.09 9.21
C LEU A 15 -20.89 -0.92 8.95
N GLU A 16 -20.11 -1.99 9.13
CA GLU A 16 -18.73 -1.99 8.68
C GLU A 16 -18.77 -1.77 7.17
N SER A 17 -18.32 -0.60 6.75
CA SER A 17 -18.20 -0.24 5.35
C SER A 17 -17.15 -1.18 4.72
N THR A 18 -17.63 -2.21 4.04
CA THR A 18 -16.79 -3.18 3.30
C THR A 18 -16.16 -2.57 2.04
N HIS A 19 -16.38 -1.27 1.82
CA HIS A 19 -15.91 -0.59 0.63
C HIS A 19 -14.45 -0.15 0.79
N ALA A 20 -13.67 -0.33 -0.28
CA ALA A 20 -12.37 0.31 -0.40
C ALA A 20 -12.57 1.82 -0.25
N GLN A 21 -11.76 2.45 0.60
CA GLN A 21 -11.79 3.90 0.72
C GLN A 21 -10.73 4.45 -0.24
N CYS A 22 -11.20 4.95 -1.36
CA CYS A 22 -10.38 5.62 -2.36
C CYS A 22 -10.21 7.11 -2.00
N ALA A 23 -9.26 7.79 -2.62
CA ALA A 23 -9.22 9.23 -2.61
C ALA A 23 -10.55 9.78 -3.16
N MET A 24 -11.04 10.88 -2.59
CA MET A 24 -12.38 11.40 -2.89
C MET A 24 -12.58 11.63 -4.40
N GLY A 25 -13.61 11.02 -4.96
CA GLY A 25 -13.93 11.09 -6.39
C GLY A 25 -13.14 10.12 -7.28
N ASN A 26 -12.15 9.40 -6.74
CA ASN A 26 -11.26 8.51 -7.49
C ASN A 26 -11.67 7.04 -7.31
N GLU A 27 -12.94 6.75 -7.50
CA GLU A 27 -13.53 5.43 -7.29
C GLU A 27 -14.37 5.00 -8.49
N ASN A 28 -14.21 3.74 -8.91
CA ASN A 28 -15.12 3.07 -9.82
C ASN A 28 -16.11 2.19 -9.02
N PRO A 29 -17.36 2.62 -8.78
CA PRO A 29 -18.30 1.90 -7.93
C PRO A 29 -18.74 0.54 -8.49
N TRP A 30 -18.48 0.27 -9.76
CA TRP A 30 -18.83 -0.98 -10.43
C TRP A 30 -17.77 -2.08 -10.26
N VAL A 31 -16.58 -1.72 -9.76
CA VAL A 31 -15.49 -2.67 -9.51
C VAL A 31 -15.55 -3.15 -8.08
N VAL A 32 -15.48 -4.47 -7.88
CA VAL A 32 -15.39 -5.07 -6.54
C VAL A 32 -14.02 -4.72 -5.94
N PRO A 33 -13.94 -4.25 -4.68
CA PRO A 33 -12.67 -3.99 -4.03
C PRO A 33 -11.75 -5.20 -4.05
N THR A 34 -10.50 -5.01 -4.46
CA THR A 34 -9.48 -6.08 -4.48
C THR A 34 -8.66 -6.11 -3.19
N THR A 35 -8.45 -4.93 -2.59
CA THR A 35 -7.71 -4.76 -1.34
C THR A 35 -8.46 -3.83 -0.37
N PRO A 36 -9.66 -4.27 0.14
CA PRO A 36 -10.43 -3.46 1.08
C PRO A 36 -9.63 -3.19 2.36
N ALA A 37 -10.04 -2.17 3.14
CA ALA A 37 -9.35 -1.81 4.38
C ALA A 37 -9.20 -2.99 5.35
N SER A 38 -10.17 -3.94 5.37
CA SER A 38 -10.11 -5.16 6.15
C SER A 38 -8.99 -6.14 5.74
N ALA A 39 -8.43 -5.99 4.53
CA ALA A 39 -7.26 -6.76 4.11
C ALA A 39 -5.97 -6.32 4.81
N PHE A 40 -6.01 -5.19 5.51
CA PHE A 40 -4.86 -4.63 6.20
C PHE A 40 -5.07 -4.58 7.72
N GLU A 41 -3.97 -4.67 8.43
CA GLU A 41 -3.88 -4.51 9.88
C GLU A 41 -2.84 -3.46 10.20
N ALA A 42 -3.27 -2.36 10.80
CA ALA A 42 -2.35 -1.33 11.29
C ALA A 42 -1.59 -1.87 12.51
N LEU A 43 -0.27 -1.78 12.48
CA LEU A 43 0.60 -2.14 13.59
C LEU A 43 0.93 -0.89 14.43
N ALA A 44 1.26 -1.10 15.71
CA ALA A 44 1.51 -0.01 16.64
C ALA A 44 2.76 0.83 16.28
N ASP A 45 3.66 0.25 15.51
CA ASP A 45 4.91 0.85 15.03
C ASP A 45 4.75 1.74 13.78
N GLY A 46 3.52 1.99 13.36
CA GLY A 46 3.22 2.79 12.16
C GLY A 46 3.40 2.03 10.84
N THR A 47 3.61 0.72 10.89
CA THR A 47 3.64 -0.15 9.71
C THR A 47 2.28 -0.80 9.46
N LEU A 48 2.17 -1.59 8.40
CA LEU A 48 0.91 -2.17 7.94
C LEU A 48 1.10 -3.62 7.51
N ARG A 49 0.39 -4.55 8.13
CA ARG A 49 0.38 -5.94 7.67
C ARG A 49 -0.72 -6.17 6.64
N HIS A 50 -0.36 -6.66 5.46
CA HIS A 50 -1.30 -7.16 4.47
C HIS A 50 -1.66 -8.61 4.82
N ARG A 51 -2.89 -8.85 5.28
CA ARG A 51 -3.33 -10.16 5.82
C ARG A 51 -3.23 -11.30 4.81
N PRO A 52 -3.63 -11.13 3.52
CA PRO A 52 -3.55 -12.23 2.55
C PRO A 52 -2.13 -12.71 2.28
N THR A 53 -1.16 -11.81 2.17
CA THR A 53 0.24 -12.14 1.86
C THR A 53 1.13 -12.25 3.09
N ARG A 54 0.66 -11.81 4.26
CA ARG A 54 1.40 -11.69 5.53
C ARG A 54 2.62 -10.77 5.44
N ARG A 55 2.70 -9.93 4.39
CA ARG A 55 3.76 -8.94 4.24
C ARG A 55 3.50 -7.74 5.14
N VAL A 56 4.58 -7.18 5.66
CA VAL A 56 4.54 -5.91 6.40
C VAL A 56 5.07 -4.81 5.49
N TRP A 57 4.30 -3.75 5.37
CA TRP A 57 4.52 -2.64 4.45
C TRP A 57 4.79 -1.35 5.21
N GLN A 58 5.62 -0.49 4.65
CA GLN A 58 5.63 0.91 5.04
C GLN A 58 4.29 1.55 4.62
N ARG A 59 3.69 2.37 5.48
CA ARG A 59 2.48 3.14 5.14
C ARG A 59 2.79 4.29 4.20
N CYS A 60 3.94 4.95 4.41
CA CYS A 60 4.42 6.06 3.59
C CYS A 60 5.37 5.57 2.49
N ALA A 61 5.45 6.29 1.39
CA ALA A 61 6.55 6.12 0.44
C ALA A 61 7.88 6.58 1.08
N LEU A 62 8.99 6.05 0.64
CA LEU A 62 10.31 6.50 1.07
C LEU A 62 10.46 8.01 0.82
N GLY A 63 11.07 8.74 1.75
CA GLY A 63 11.13 10.20 1.75
C GLY A 63 9.97 10.88 2.48
N GLN A 64 8.81 10.23 2.61
CA GLN A 64 7.71 10.74 3.42
C GLN A 64 7.83 10.34 4.90
N SER A 65 7.21 11.12 5.78
CA SER A 65 7.14 10.87 7.22
C SER A 65 5.72 10.49 7.65
N TRP A 66 5.60 9.50 8.54
CA TRP A 66 4.35 9.12 9.19
C TRP A 66 4.15 9.95 10.49
N ASP A 67 3.02 10.63 10.62
CA ASP A 67 2.69 11.49 11.78
C ASP A 67 1.75 10.82 12.80
N GLY A 68 1.41 9.55 12.60
CA GLY A 68 0.44 8.81 13.39
C GLY A 68 -0.94 8.67 12.73
N ALA A 69 -1.25 9.49 11.72
CA ALA A 69 -2.53 9.49 11.02
C ALA A 69 -2.36 9.51 9.48
N SER A 70 -1.36 10.21 8.97
CA SER A 70 -1.13 10.41 7.54
C SER A 70 0.35 10.44 7.19
N CYS A 71 0.65 10.41 5.89
CA CYS A 71 2.00 10.61 5.36
C CYS A 71 2.16 12.06 4.91
N SER A 72 3.30 12.66 5.22
CA SER A 72 3.64 14.04 4.85
C SER A 72 5.01 14.13 4.17
N GLY A 73 5.25 15.16 3.38
CA GLY A 73 6.46 15.34 2.60
C GLY A 73 6.36 14.76 1.18
N ALA A 74 7.38 15.01 0.37
CA ALA A 74 7.49 14.45 -0.97
C ALA A 74 8.15 13.06 -0.92
N PRO A 75 7.77 12.14 -1.81
CA PRO A 75 8.48 10.87 -1.95
C PRO A 75 9.86 11.10 -2.58
N ASP A 76 10.82 10.27 -2.21
CA ASP A 76 12.09 10.16 -2.92
C ASP A 76 11.84 9.51 -4.28
N LEU A 77 12.32 10.15 -5.34
CA LEU A 77 12.33 9.58 -6.69
C LEU A 77 13.75 9.10 -7.00
N LEU A 78 13.91 7.81 -7.15
CA LEU A 78 15.22 7.15 -7.23
C LEU A 78 15.36 6.33 -8.51
N SER A 79 16.58 6.24 -9.04
CA SER A 79 16.91 5.19 -10.01
C SER A 79 16.81 3.81 -9.35
N TRP A 80 16.71 2.75 -10.14
CA TRP A 80 16.52 1.41 -9.60
C TRP A 80 17.68 0.97 -8.68
N SER A 81 18.92 1.24 -9.07
CA SER A 81 20.09 0.93 -8.24
C SER A 81 20.12 1.74 -6.94
N ALA A 82 19.73 3.03 -7.00
CA ALA A 82 19.63 3.86 -5.80
C ALA A 82 18.48 3.38 -4.87
N ALA A 83 17.39 2.92 -5.44
CA ALA A 83 16.27 2.36 -4.68
C ALA A 83 16.65 1.07 -3.93
N LEU A 84 17.42 0.17 -4.58
CA LEU A 84 17.97 -1.02 -3.93
C LEU A 84 18.92 -0.65 -2.79
N ALA A 85 19.87 0.26 -3.04
CA ALA A 85 20.81 0.71 -2.01
C ALA A 85 20.11 1.42 -0.83
N ALA A 86 19.09 2.22 -1.11
CA ALA A 86 18.30 2.85 -0.05
C ALA A 86 17.53 1.84 0.81
N ALA A 87 17.05 0.75 0.20
CA ALA A 87 16.38 -0.33 0.92
C ALA A 87 17.34 -1.08 1.85
N ASP A 88 18.56 -1.37 1.38
CA ASP A 88 19.58 -2.12 2.14
C ASP A 88 20.02 -1.43 3.45
N VAL A 89 19.94 -0.11 3.51
CA VAL A 89 20.32 0.66 4.69
C VAL A 89 19.12 1.16 5.50
N HIS A 90 17.91 0.84 5.05
CA HIS A 90 16.69 1.36 5.67
C HIS A 90 16.39 0.68 7.00
N GLN A 91 16.11 1.49 8.01
CA GLN A 91 15.68 1.03 9.33
C GLN A 91 14.38 1.73 9.71
N GLN A 92 13.39 0.95 10.12
CA GLN A 92 12.12 1.45 10.64
C GLN A 92 11.51 0.43 11.61
N ALA A 93 10.92 0.92 12.71
CA ALA A 93 10.24 0.08 13.70
C ALA A 93 11.13 -1.02 14.29
N ASP A 94 12.40 -0.70 14.55
CA ASP A 94 13.45 -1.61 15.05
C ASP A 94 13.78 -2.79 14.11
N PHE A 95 13.42 -2.68 12.82
CA PHE A 95 13.72 -3.67 11.80
C PHE A 95 14.65 -3.10 10.72
N ASP A 96 15.55 -3.95 10.24
CA ASP A 96 16.54 -3.69 9.19
C ASP A 96 16.42 -4.65 7.98
N ASP A 97 15.36 -5.49 7.96
CA ASP A 97 15.08 -6.44 6.86
C ASP A 97 14.13 -5.87 5.79
N TRP A 98 14.08 -4.54 5.67
CA TRP A 98 13.32 -3.85 4.65
C TRP A 98 13.96 -4.02 3.28
N ARG A 99 13.13 -4.21 2.26
CA ARG A 99 13.58 -4.41 0.88
C ARG A 99 12.57 -3.85 -0.12
N LEU A 100 12.98 -3.70 -1.37
CA LEU A 100 12.03 -3.51 -2.45
C LEU A 100 11.09 -4.72 -2.54
N PRO A 101 9.77 -4.51 -2.74
CA PRO A 101 8.85 -5.59 -3.05
C PRO A 101 9.18 -6.19 -4.42
N ASN A 102 9.01 -7.48 -4.61
CA ASN A 102 8.99 -8.02 -5.96
C ASN A 102 7.74 -7.55 -6.73
N ARG A 103 7.71 -7.79 -8.04
CA ARG A 103 6.60 -7.37 -8.92
C ARG A 103 5.22 -7.80 -8.42
N ASN A 104 5.10 -9.06 -8.01
CA ASN A 104 3.83 -9.63 -7.57
C ASN A 104 3.42 -9.10 -6.19
N GLU A 105 4.38 -8.86 -5.31
CA GLU A 105 4.14 -8.27 -3.99
C GLU A 105 3.59 -6.85 -4.14
N LEU A 106 4.23 -6.01 -4.95
CA LEU A 106 3.76 -4.62 -5.12
C LEU A 106 2.39 -4.58 -5.83
N ALA A 107 2.18 -5.44 -6.82
CA ALA A 107 0.88 -5.58 -7.48
C ALA A 107 -0.21 -6.07 -6.52
N SER A 108 0.14 -6.84 -5.48
CA SER A 108 -0.84 -7.39 -4.52
C SER A 108 -1.51 -6.34 -3.63
N ILE A 109 -1.01 -5.12 -3.58
CA ILE A 109 -1.64 -4.02 -2.84
C ILE A 109 -2.38 -3.03 -3.75
N VAL A 110 -2.46 -3.30 -5.05
CA VAL A 110 -3.28 -2.51 -5.97
C VAL A 110 -4.75 -2.70 -5.63
N GLU A 111 -5.45 -1.58 -5.45
CA GLU A 111 -6.90 -1.56 -5.27
C GLU A 111 -7.56 -1.21 -6.61
N ALA A 112 -8.10 -2.21 -7.29
CA ALA A 112 -8.67 -2.06 -8.63
C ALA A 112 -9.90 -1.14 -8.68
N ARG A 113 -10.57 -0.94 -7.56
CA ARG A 113 -11.70 -0.02 -7.45
C ARG A 113 -11.26 1.44 -7.44
N CYS A 114 -10.02 1.72 -6.99
CA CYS A 114 -9.46 3.06 -6.90
C CYS A 114 -8.58 3.40 -8.09
N PHE A 115 -8.44 4.70 -8.36
CA PHE A 115 -7.49 5.22 -9.34
C PHE A 115 -6.91 6.56 -8.87
N ALA A 116 -5.70 6.86 -9.28
CA ALA A 116 -4.97 8.09 -8.95
C ALA A 116 -5.08 8.51 -7.45
N PRO A 117 -4.68 7.67 -6.48
CA PRO A 117 -3.94 6.42 -6.66
C PRO A 117 -4.84 5.16 -6.62
N ALA A 118 -4.44 4.11 -7.35
CA ALA A 118 -5.01 2.76 -7.29
C ALA A 118 -4.57 2.02 -6.02
N LEU A 119 -4.83 2.63 -4.88
CA LEU A 119 -4.48 2.16 -3.53
C LEU A 119 -5.64 2.41 -2.56
N ASN A 120 -5.74 1.56 -1.54
CA ASN A 120 -6.64 1.83 -0.42
C ASN A 120 -6.12 3.02 0.40
N GLY A 121 -6.86 4.14 0.40
CA GLY A 121 -6.46 5.38 1.06
C GLY A 121 -6.47 5.33 2.59
N VAL A 122 -7.13 4.35 3.21
CA VAL A 122 -7.06 4.11 4.66
C VAL A 122 -5.76 3.40 5.02
N ALA A 123 -5.38 2.41 4.21
CA ALA A 123 -4.14 1.68 4.40
C ALA A 123 -2.92 2.56 4.08
N PHE A 124 -2.99 3.33 2.99
CA PHE A 124 -1.91 4.14 2.48
C PHE A 124 -2.35 5.62 2.31
N PRO A 125 -2.58 6.34 3.44
CA PRO A 125 -3.07 7.71 3.38
C PRO A 125 -2.03 8.64 2.74
N ALA A 126 -2.50 9.62 1.97
CA ALA A 126 -1.67 10.57 1.22
C ALA A 126 -0.58 9.88 0.36
N ALA A 127 -0.89 8.68 -0.14
CA ALA A 127 0.03 8.00 -1.06
C ALA A 127 0.23 8.82 -2.34
N PRO A 128 1.47 9.13 -2.73
CA PRO A 128 1.75 9.80 -3.98
C PRO A 128 1.22 9.01 -5.17
N VAL A 129 0.55 9.73 -6.09
CA VAL A 129 0.12 9.18 -7.37
C VAL A 129 1.34 9.04 -8.29
N GLY A 130 1.49 7.90 -8.92
CA GLY A 130 2.56 7.65 -9.88
C GLY A 130 3.16 6.26 -9.79
N THR A 131 4.37 6.14 -10.26
CA THR A 131 5.08 4.88 -10.49
C THR A 131 6.01 4.53 -9.34
N TYR A 132 6.07 3.24 -8.99
CA TYR A 132 6.86 2.73 -7.88
C TYR A 132 7.71 1.54 -8.32
N TRP A 133 9.00 1.57 -8.00
CA TRP A 133 9.92 0.49 -8.29
C TRP A 133 9.56 -0.82 -7.60
N THR A 134 9.79 -1.91 -8.32
CA THR A 134 9.92 -3.24 -7.71
C THR A 134 11.38 -3.68 -7.69
N GLY A 135 11.72 -4.68 -6.87
CA GLY A 135 13.04 -5.32 -6.89
C GLY A 135 13.22 -6.35 -8.02
N SER A 136 12.24 -6.50 -8.93
CA SER A 136 12.28 -7.49 -10.01
C SER A 136 12.92 -6.91 -11.27
N PRO A 137 14.06 -7.43 -11.73
CA PRO A 137 14.60 -7.08 -13.04
C PRO A 137 13.74 -7.68 -14.15
N VAL A 138 13.85 -7.12 -15.35
CA VAL A 138 13.27 -7.73 -16.56
C VAL A 138 14.23 -8.79 -17.09
N ILE A 139 13.73 -10.01 -17.31
CA ILE A 139 14.54 -11.09 -17.92
C ILE A 139 14.89 -10.68 -19.35
N ASP A 140 16.13 -10.89 -19.74
CA ASP A 140 16.67 -10.56 -21.08
C ASP A 140 16.76 -9.05 -21.40
N ALA A 141 16.55 -8.17 -20.42
CA ALA A 141 16.74 -6.73 -20.54
C ALA A 141 17.49 -6.17 -19.32
N VAL A 142 18.81 -6.24 -19.38
CA VAL A 142 19.72 -5.92 -18.23
C VAL A 142 19.64 -4.48 -17.73
N ASP A 143 19.10 -3.60 -18.54
CA ASP A 143 18.91 -2.18 -18.25
C ASP A 143 17.48 -1.82 -17.85
N GLN A 144 16.59 -2.84 -17.62
CA GLN A 144 15.20 -2.63 -17.26
C GLN A 144 14.80 -3.36 -15.98
N ALA A 145 13.91 -2.73 -15.23
CA ALA A 145 13.25 -3.34 -14.07
C ALA A 145 11.74 -3.04 -14.10
N TRP A 146 10.97 -3.85 -13.39
CA TRP A 146 9.53 -3.69 -13.31
C TRP A 146 9.14 -2.61 -12.30
N PHE A 147 8.12 -1.83 -12.64
CA PHE A 147 7.43 -0.91 -11.76
C PHE A 147 5.92 -1.16 -11.74
N VAL A 148 5.24 -0.62 -10.75
CA VAL A 148 3.77 -0.54 -10.69
C VAL A 148 3.37 0.93 -10.78
N ASP A 149 2.46 1.24 -11.69
CA ASP A 149 1.85 2.57 -11.79
C ASP A 149 0.58 2.61 -10.94
N PHE A 150 0.62 3.33 -9.84
CA PHE A 150 -0.56 3.52 -8.99
C PHE A 150 -1.53 4.60 -9.51
N VAL A 151 -1.36 5.10 -10.74
CA VAL A 151 -2.45 5.83 -11.40
C VAL A 151 -3.63 4.88 -11.65
N ASP A 152 -3.35 3.67 -12.14
CA ASP A 152 -4.37 2.68 -12.56
C ASP A 152 -4.04 1.22 -12.21
N GLY A 153 -2.91 0.96 -11.58
CA GLY A 153 -2.46 -0.38 -11.16
C GLY A 153 -1.71 -1.18 -12.23
N ARG A 154 -1.30 -0.56 -13.35
CA ARG A 154 -0.52 -1.25 -14.39
C ARG A 154 0.87 -1.64 -13.91
N VAL A 155 1.39 -2.74 -14.46
CA VAL A 155 2.73 -3.26 -14.18
C VAL A 155 3.50 -3.27 -15.49
N GLU A 156 4.54 -2.44 -15.59
CA GLU A 156 5.28 -2.23 -16.83
C GLU A 156 6.80 -2.21 -16.57
N PRO A 157 7.63 -2.46 -17.59
CA PRO A 157 9.08 -2.29 -17.49
C PRO A 157 9.47 -0.83 -17.69
N SER A 158 10.57 -0.42 -17.05
CA SER A 158 11.21 0.89 -17.24
C SER A 158 12.72 0.76 -17.23
N ALA A 159 13.42 1.68 -17.92
CA ALA A 159 14.86 1.76 -17.84
C ALA A 159 15.30 2.00 -16.39
N THR A 160 16.34 1.30 -15.93
CA THR A 160 16.84 1.36 -14.54
C THR A 160 17.36 2.75 -14.15
N THR A 161 17.61 3.62 -15.13
CA THR A 161 18.00 5.01 -14.93
C THR A 161 16.82 5.97 -14.69
N THR A 162 15.60 5.54 -15.00
CA THR A 162 14.40 6.33 -14.72
C THR A 162 14.21 6.47 -13.21
N GLN A 163 13.55 7.54 -12.79
CA GLN A 163 13.29 7.78 -11.37
C GLN A 163 11.83 7.46 -11.04
N HIS A 164 11.64 6.56 -10.08
CA HIS A 164 10.33 6.19 -9.54
C HIS A 164 10.34 6.27 -8.03
N ALA A 165 9.17 6.38 -7.43
CA ALA A 165 9.00 6.31 -5.98
C ALA A 165 9.32 4.91 -5.45
N VAL A 166 9.45 4.80 -4.14
CA VAL A 166 9.76 3.54 -3.44
C VAL A 166 8.80 3.35 -2.29
N ARG A 167 8.31 2.12 -2.12
CA ARG A 167 7.62 1.66 -0.92
C ARG A 167 8.21 0.32 -0.52
N LEU A 168 8.73 0.26 0.69
CA LEU A 168 9.42 -0.93 1.16
C LEU A 168 8.45 -1.94 1.80
N VAL A 169 8.89 -3.17 1.77
CA VAL A 169 8.20 -4.33 2.33
C VAL A 169 9.19 -5.17 3.14
N ARG A 170 8.69 -5.88 4.16
CA ARG A 170 9.47 -6.87 4.90
C ARG A 170 8.67 -8.14 5.19
N GLY A 171 9.39 -9.17 5.61
CA GLY A 171 8.85 -10.45 6.04
C GLY A 171 8.49 -11.40 4.89
N GLY A 172 8.35 -12.68 5.25
CA GLY A 172 7.99 -13.81 4.40
C GLY A 172 9.16 -14.37 3.56
N PRO A 173 9.04 -15.64 3.12
CA PRO A 173 9.98 -16.21 2.17
C PRO A 173 9.88 -15.47 0.83
N TRP A 174 10.99 -15.45 0.12
CA TRP A 174 11.16 -14.92 -1.24
C TRP A 174 10.28 -15.64 -2.26
#